data_d18ea5a7679deb91f1a2e188add0c7e4
#
_entry.id   d18ea5a7679deb91f1a2e188add0c7e4
#
_cell.length_a   1.000
_cell.length_b   1.000
_cell.length_c   1.000
_cell.angle_alpha   90.00
_cell.angle_beta   90.00
_cell.angle_gamma   90.00
#
_symmetry.space_group_name_H-M   'P 1'
#
loop_
_entity.id
_entity.type
_entity.pdbx_description
1 polymer ?
#
loop_
_entity_poly.entity_id
_entity_poly.type
_entity_poly.pdbx_seq_one_letter_code
_entity_poly.pdbx_strand_id
1 'polypeptide(L)'
;FTSLKRTYRDFGEDGAGFFFHFDPLYGYQSDPSGFSTSFNTIPHASYQHILEYGFTGREINVAWNTAKEYGKEWFIRGEKVINFFLKNCTTENGWVFSLYDLEKGTPFYSCGDPEAPKLHYISRKREKGNYLRTMVEPMNDVFEAFAFYDSIGIRHTEWLEKVVKFAEFLLNKQNKDGSWYRAYQQNGLMADVGGDEELSEIQKIEGRKAATAIPLIFLTNIYDYFTGQGKDADQYLESAKKAGDYVLEHIVSLEHYQGGTLDNPNVVDKEAAQYAMAGLYHLYIVTREKRYLQGSIMAAKQFVTWNYIWNAPVLENTILCEKNFKTKGCGGINSIWGGGVVDIYSLFHIGELYLIGKETEDDFMCQMADWIAKGTQQIMSYPDDTMGFTDDGMQPEGFGICPQGVDDGQIDKGDIWGSLGWIYSAGIYGLGNYLKLKKDESLSNY
;
A
#
# COMPACT_ATOMS: atom_id res chain seq x y z
N PHE A 1 -5.04 -0.58 -18.58
CA PHE A 1 -6.28 0.21 -18.63
C PHE A 1 -7.50 -0.67 -18.94
N THR A 2 -7.40 -1.61 -19.87
CA THR A 2 -8.53 -2.47 -20.29
C THR A 2 -9.12 -3.24 -19.11
N SER A 3 -8.31 -3.96 -18.36
CA SER A 3 -8.74 -4.69 -17.19
C SER A 3 -9.29 -3.76 -16.09
N LEU A 4 -8.59 -2.65 -15.81
CA LEU A 4 -9.04 -1.68 -14.82
C LEU A 4 -10.43 -1.13 -15.11
N LYS A 5 -10.71 -0.83 -16.39
CA LYS A 5 -12.04 -0.36 -16.81
C LYS A 5 -13.14 -1.38 -16.49
N ARG A 6 -12.82 -2.67 -16.54
CA ARG A 6 -13.78 -3.74 -16.21
C ARG A 6 -14.06 -3.88 -14.72
N THR A 7 -13.15 -3.44 -13.87
CA THR A 7 -13.35 -3.49 -12.41
C THR A 7 -14.24 -2.36 -11.90
N TYR A 8 -14.34 -1.25 -12.63
CA TYR A 8 -15.16 -0.11 -12.25
C TYR A 8 -16.66 -0.43 -12.28
N ARG A 9 -17.36 -0.02 -11.23
CA ARG A 9 -18.82 -0.14 -11.10
C ARG A 9 -19.41 1.21 -10.70
N ASP A 10 -20.41 1.63 -11.45
CA ASP A 10 -21.17 2.86 -11.17
C ASP A 10 -22.47 2.47 -10.44
N PHE A 11 -22.70 3.04 -9.28
CA PHE A 11 -23.88 2.83 -8.43
C PHE A 11 -24.93 3.93 -8.67
N GLY A 12 -24.82 4.67 -9.74
CA GLY A 12 -25.70 5.80 -10.05
C GLY A 12 -25.41 7.02 -9.17
N GLU A 13 -26.46 7.54 -8.53
CA GLU A 13 -26.35 8.69 -7.62
C GLU A 13 -25.69 8.33 -6.29
N ASP A 14 -25.64 7.04 -5.94
CA ASP A 14 -25.04 6.57 -4.70
C ASP A 14 -23.50 6.60 -4.72
N GLY A 15 -22.88 6.59 -5.91
CA GLY A 15 -21.45 6.67 -6.07
C GLY A 15 -20.86 5.63 -7.02
N ALA A 16 -19.61 5.21 -6.79
CA ALA A 16 -18.93 4.19 -7.56
C ALA A 16 -17.85 3.49 -6.74
N GLY A 17 -17.33 2.38 -7.25
CA GLY A 17 -16.20 1.66 -6.68
C GLY A 17 -15.49 0.79 -7.71
N PHE A 18 -14.39 0.19 -7.31
CA PHE A 18 -13.67 -0.80 -8.09
C PHE A 18 -13.77 -2.16 -7.40
N PHE A 19 -14.11 -3.17 -8.16
CA PHE A 19 -14.21 -4.54 -7.66
C PHE A 19 -12.89 -5.27 -7.93
N PHE A 20 -12.02 -5.29 -6.92
CA PHE A 20 -10.66 -5.79 -7.05
C PHE A 20 -10.46 -7.23 -6.57
N HIS A 21 -11.42 -7.80 -5.88
CA HIS A 21 -11.35 -9.18 -5.45
C HIS A 21 -11.78 -10.12 -6.59
N PHE A 22 -10.87 -10.43 -7.48
CA PHE A 22 -11.09 -11.34 -8.61
C PHE A 22 -9.82 -12.12 -8.94
N ASP A 23 -9.99 -13.24 -9.60
CA ASP A 23 -8.88 -14.05 -10.08
C ASP A 23 -8.49 -13.62 -11.51
N PRO A 24 -7.23 -13.28 -11.78
CA PRO A 24 -6.81 -12.85 -13.11
C PRO A 24 -6.92 -13.93 -14.19
N LEU A 25 -6.99 -15.22 -13.82
CA LEU A 25 -7.17 -16.32 -14.76
C LEU A 25 -8.64 -16.55 -15.11
N TYR A 26 -9.55 -16.34 -14.17
CA TYR A 26 -10.99 -16.56 -14.36
C TYR A 26 -11.77 -15.25 -14.52
N GLY A 27 -11.16 -14.13 -14.22
CA GLY A 27 -11.77 -12.81 -14.36
C GLY A 27 -12.85 -12.52 -13.36
N TYR A 28 -13.74 -11.67 -13.80
CA TYR A 28 -14.79 -11.08 -12.97
C TYR A 28 -16.01 -11.94 -12.78
N GLN A 29 -16.12 -12.98 -13.55
CA GLN A 29 -17.23 -13.87 -13.42
C GLN A 29 -16.96 -14.77 -12.24
N SER A 30 -17.60 -14.41 -11.23
CA SER A 30 -17.84 -15.14 -10.04
C SER A 30 -18.41 -16.53 -10.29
N ASP A 31 -17.64 -17.37 -10.87
CA ASP A 31 -17.76 -18.76 -10.56
C ASP A 31 -17.20 -18.92 -9.14
N PRO A 32 -18.00 -19.34 -8.16
CA PRO A 32 -17.50 -19.67 -6.82
C PRO A 32 -16.43 -20.76 -6.84
N SER A 33 -16.35 -21.53 -7.92
CA SER A 33 -15.26 -22.47 -8.21
C SER A 33 -14.11 -21.82 -8.95
N GLY A 34 -14.24 -20.57 -9.35
CA GLY A 34 -13.24 -19.78 -10.06
C GLY A 34 -12.04 -19.34 -9.24
N PHE A 35 -11.77 -20.07 -8.22
CA PHE A 35 -10.56 -20.03 -7.47
C PHE A 35 -9.54 -20.91 -8.14
N SER A 36 -8.73 -20.31 -8.88
CA SER A 36 -7.55 -21.02 -9.16
C SER A 36 -6.68 -20.99 -8.00
N THR A 37 -6.08 -21.95 -7.84
CA THR A 37 -4.75 -21.84 -7.48
C THR A 37 -4.41 -22.25 -6.14
N SER A 38 -3.26 -22.20 -5.97
CA SER A 38 -2.46 -22.41 -4.82
C SER A 38 -3.03 -21.86 -3.51
N PHE A 39 -3.80 -20.80 -3.55
CA PHE A 39 -4.45 -20.33 -2.32
C PHE A 39 -5.74 -21.03 -1.92
N ASN A 40 -6.36 -21.72 -2.76
CA ASN A 40 -7.53 -22.63 -2.57
C ASN A 40 -8.47 -22.38 -1.38
N THR A 41 -8.27 -21.32 -0.65
CA THR A 41 -8.86 -21.13 0.67
C THR A 41 -10.02 -20.14 0.66
N ILE A 42 -10.08 -19.29 -0.37
CA ILE A 42 -11.07 -18.21 -0.39
C ILE A 42 -11.60 -17.99 -1.79
N PRO A 43 -12.87 -18.30 -2.08
CA PRO A 43 -13.48 -17.94 -3.34
C PRO A 43 -13.50 -16.43 -3.52
N HIS A 44 -12.80 -15.87 -4.49
CA HIS A 44 -12.82 -14.42 -4.80
C HIS A 44 -14.24 -13.93 -5.06
N ALA A 45 -15.11 -14.78 -5.59
CA ALA A 45 -16.52 -14.52 -5.74
C ALA A 45 -17.20 -14.06 -4.44
N SER A 46 -16.77 -14.55 -3.28
CA SER A 46 -17.34 -14.19 -1.98
C SER A 46 -17.05 -12.75 -1.56
N TYR A 47 -16.12 -12.07 -2.22
CA TYR A 47 -15.68 -10.73 -1.84
C TYR A 47 -15.94 -9.69 -2.92
N GLN A 48 -16.55 -10.04 -4.04
CA GLN A 48 -16.80 -9.13 -5.14
C GLN A 48 -17.68 -7.93 -4.77
N HIS A 49 -18.48 -8.07 -3.71
CA HIS A 49 -19.30 -7.02 -3.14
C HIS A 49 -18.57 -6.18 -2.09
N ILE A 50 -17.30 -6.46 -1.81
CA ILE A 50 -16.50 -5.71 -0.85
C ILE A 50 -15.66 -4.67 -1.57
N LEU A 51 -15.80 -3.42 -1.13
CA LEU A 51 -14.91 -2.33 -1.49
C LEU A 51 -13.81 -2.18 -0.44
N GLU A 52 -12.56 -2.05 -0.87
CA GLU A 52 -11.42 -1.95 0.01
C GLU A 52 -10.54 -0.76 -0.35
N TYR A 53 -10.42 0.19 0.58
CA TYR A 53 -9.77 1.48 0.36
C TYR A 53 -8.34 1.57 0.87
N GLY A 54 -7.97 0.77 1.84
CA GLY A 54 -6.62 0.67 2.38
C GLY A 54 -6.03 -0.74 2.21
N PHE A 55 -4.76 -0.92 2.53
CA PHE A 55 -4.02 -2.17 2.41
C PHE A 55 -4.08 -2.77 1.01
N THR A 56 -4.88 -3.80 0.77
CA THR A 56 -4.96 -4.51 -0.51
C THR A 56 -5.89 -3.85 -1.53
N GLY A 57 -6.76 -2.94 -1.13
CA GLY A 57 -7.71 -2.28 -2.04
C GLY A 57 -7.13 -1.08 -2.77
N ARG A 58 -6.76 -0.03 -2.05
CA ARG A 58 -6.20 1.23 -2.57
C ARG A 58 -7.08 1.91 -3.63
N GLU A 59 -8.40 1.75 -3.55
CA GLU A 59 -9.35 2.23 -4.57
C GLU A 59 -9.26 3.73 -4.85
N ILE A 60 -9.04 4.54 -3.82
CA ILE A 60 -8.94 6.00 -3.98
C ILE A 60 -7.69 6.38 -4.76
N ASN A 61 -6.55 5.70 -4.45
CA ASN A 61 -5.31 5.89 -5.18
C ASN A 61 -5.50 5.58 -6.67
N VAL A 62 -6.13 4.44 -6.98
CA VAL A 62 -6.45 4.04 -8.35
C VAL A 62 -7.37 5.07 -9.02
N ALA A 63 -8.41 5.55 -8.33
CA ALA A 63 -9.41 6.47 -8.86
C ALA A 63 -8.78 7.77 -9.37
N TRP A 64 -8.01 8.47 -8.52
CA TRP A 64 -7.45 9.76 -8.90
C TRP A 64 -6.25 9.65 -9.86
N ASN A 65 -5.42 8.60 -9.73
CA ASN A 65 -4.33 8.37 -10.68
C ASN A 65 -4.87 7.99 -12.07
N THR A 66 -5.94 7.20 -12.13
CA THR A 66 -6.62 6.91 -13.40
C THR A 66 -7.20 8.19 -14.02
N ALA A 67 -7.79 9.07 -13.21
CA ALA A 67 -8.27 10.36 -13.67
C ALA A 67 -7.13 11.21 -14.26
N LYS A 68 -6.01 11.29 -13.58
CA LYS A 68 -4.81 12.01 -14.03
C LYS A 68 -4.28 11.50 -15.37
N GLU A 69 -4.27 10.19 -15.60
CA GLU A 69 -3.69 9.58 -16.80
C GLU A 69 -4.68 9.54 -17.99
N TYR A 70 -5.98 9.37 -17.75
CA TYR A 70 -6.97 9.11 -18.80
C TYR A 70 -8.00 10.21 -19.01
N GLY A 71 -7.95 11.29 -18.23
CA GLY A 71 -8.65 12.54 -18.51
C GLY A 71 -10.11 12.60 -18.05
N LYS A 72 -10.89 13.51 -18.68
CA LYS A 72 -12.15 14.05 -18.16
C LYS A 72 -13.22 13.03 -17.74
N GLU A 73 -13.39 11.96 -18.48
CA GLU A 73 -14.38 10.92 -18.13
C GLU A 73 -14.03 10.28 -16.77
N TRP A 74 -12.73 10.06 -16.54
CA TRP A 74 -12.24 9.47 -15.31
C TRP A 74 -12.15 10.45 -14.14
N PHE A 75 -12.16 11.77 -14.39
CA PHE A 75 -12.34 12.73 -13.29
C PHE A 75 -13.68 12.52 -12.60
N ILE A 76 -14.77 12.45 -13.35
CA ILE A 76 -16.12 12.24 -12.81
C ILE A 76 -16.21 10.88 -12.10
N ARG A 77 -15.62 9.84 -12.69
CA ARG A 77 -15.57 8.50 -12.08
C ARG A 77 -14.77 8.47 -10.78
N GLY A 78 -13.62 9.13 -10.78
CA GLY A 78 -12.78 9.26 -9.59
C GLY A 78 -13.47 10.01 -8.46
N GLU A 79 -14.14 11.12 -8.78
CA GLU A 79 -14.96 11.89 -7.83
C GLU A 79 -16.06 11.02 -7.20
N LYS A 80 -16.76 10.20 -8.00
CA LYS A 80 -17.79 9.30 -7.48
C LYS A 80 -17.23 8.28 -6.48
N VAL A 81 -16.07 7.69 -6.76
CA VAL A 81 -15.40 6.74 -5.86
C VAL A 81 -15.00 7.42 -4.55
N ILE A 82 -14.35 8.57 -4.64
CA ILE A 82 -13.89 9.32 -3.45
C ILE A 82 -15.07 9.80 -2.62
N ASN A 83 -16.10 10.35 -3.24
CA ASN A 83 -17.30 10.81 -2.54
C ASN A 83 -18.05 9.66 -1.86
N PHE A 84 -18.15 8.49 -2.51
CA PHE A 84 -18.73 7.30 -1.89
C PHE A 84 -17.99 6.90 -0.63
N PHE A 85 -16.64 6.83 -0.70
CA PHE A 85 -15.81 6.54 0.47
C PHE A 85 -16.02 7.56 1.59
N LEU A 86 -15.91 8.85 1.30
CA LEU A 86 -16.03 9.90 2.30
C LEU A 86 -17.41 9.94 2.97
N LYS A 87 -18.46 9.66 2.20
CA LYS A 87 -19.84 9.59 2.70
C LYS A 87 -20.06 8.40 3.62
N ASN A 88 -19.56 7.23 3.25
CA ASN A 88 -19.95 5.96 3.89
C ASN A 88 -18.89 5.41 4.85
N CYS A 89 -17.63 5.77 4.69
CA CYS A 89 -16.52 5.19 5.43
C CYS A 89 -15.81 6.17 6.38
N THR A 90 -16.21 7.45 6.43
CA THR A 90 -15.67 8.43 7.40
C THR A 90 -16.73 8.94 8.36
N THR A 91 -16.31 9.30 9.56
CA THR A 91 -17.19 9.83 10.59
C THR A 91 -16.82 11.28 10.96
N GLU A 92 -17.71 11.95 11.67
CA GLU A 92 -17.50 13.36 12.06
C GLU A 92 -16.37 13.55 13.08
N ASN A 93 -16.00 12.52 13.82
CA ASN A 93 -14.88 12.54 14.76
C ASN A 93 -13.55 12.08 14.16
N GLY A 94 -13.45 11.97 12.83
CA GLY A 94 -12.24 11.60 12.13
C GLY A 94 -11.93 10.09 12.09
N TRP A 95 -12.86 9.22 12.55
CA TRP A 95 -12.69 7.79 12.41
C TRP A 95 -12.90 7.35 10.96
N VAL A 96 -12.11 6.39 10.48
CA VAL A 96 -12.13 5.90 9.10
C VAL A 96 -12.29 4.40 9.07
N PHE A 97 -13.22 3.92 8.26
CA PHE A 97 -13.33 2.52 7.85
C PHE A 97 -12.68 2.35 6.48
N SER A 98 -11.93 1.28 6.29
CA SER A 98 -11.30 0.99 5.00
C SER A 98 -12.05 -0.05 4.16
N LEU A 99 -13.11 -0.61 4.70
CA LEU A 99 -13.86 -1.69 4.10
C LEU A 99 -15.36 -1.36 4.09
N TYR A 100 -16.03 -1.69 2.98
CA TYR A 100 -17.47 -1.48 2.83
C TYR A 100 -18.11 -2.68 2.16
N ASP A 101 -19.18 -3.18 2.75
CA ASP A 101 -19.99 -4.29 2.23
C ASP A 101 -21.19 -3.73 1.47
N LEU A 102 -21.19 -3.86 0.15
CA LEU A 102 -22.27 -3.35 -0.70
C LEU A 102 -23.58 -4.12 -0.53
N GLU A 103 -23.54 -5.41 -0.16
CA GLU A 103 -24.73 -6.20 0.07
C GLU A 103 -25.41 -5.80 1.37
N LYS A 104 -24.62 -5.54 2.41
CA LYS A 104 -25.13 -5.06 3.71
C LYS A 104 -25.37 -3.56 3.73
N GLY A 105 -24.79 -2.81 2.81
CA GLY A 105 -24.87 -1.35 2.77
C GLY A 105 -24.18 -0.66 3.95
N THR A 106 -23.07 -1.22 4.48
CA THR A 106 -22.43 -0.74 5.70
C THR A 106 -20.92 -0.95 5.69
N PRO A 107 -20.15 -0.02 6.27
CA PRO A 107 -18.72 -0.24 6.50
C PRO A 107 -18.51 -1.24 7.63
N PHE A 108 -17.35 -1.89 7.64
CA PHE A 108 -16.94 -2.80 8.69
C PHE A 108 -15.47 -2.63 9.07
N TYR A 109 -15.07 -3.23 10.20
CA TYR A 109 -13.74 -3.04 10.76
C TYR A 109 -12.69 -3.92 10.09
N SER A 110 -11.48 -3.42 9.97
CA SER A 110 -10.37 -4.14 9.35
C SER A 110 -9.70 -5.17 10.27
N CYS A 111 -10.07 -5.25 11.54
CA CYS A 111 -9.66 -6.34 12.43
C CYS A 111 -10.77 -6.72 13.40
N GLY A 112 -10.82 -8.01 13.75
CA GLY A 112 -11.67 -8.55 14.82
C GLY A 112 -13.17 -8.36 14.64
N ASP A 113 -13.67 -8.04 13.46
CA ASP A 113 -15.11 -7.89 13.23
C ASP A 113 -15.76 -9.25 12.97
N PRO A 114 -16.61 -9.76 13.88
CA PRO A 114 -17.25 -11.06 13.71
C PRO A 114 -18.26 -11.10 12.56
N GLU A 115 -18.76 -9.95 12.13
CA GLU A 115 -19.73 -9.81 11.06
C GLU A 115 -19.08 -9.61 9.68
N ALA A 116 -17.75 -9.43 9.66
CA ALA A 116 -17.01 -9.23 8.42
C ALA A 116 -16.94 -10.51 7.60
N PRO A 117 -16.84 -10.41 6.27
CA PRO A 117 -16.40 -11.52 5.43
C PRO A 117 -15.05 -12.04 5.93
N LYS A 118 -14.78 -13.32 5.72
CA LYS A 118 -13.51 -13.94 6.14
C LYS A 118 -12.36 -13.51 5.23
N LEU A 119 -12.05 -12.23 5.19
CA LEU A 119 -10.81 -11.75 4.61
C LEU A 119 -9.65 -12.21 5.47
N HIS A 120 -8.54 -12.56 4.84
CA HIS A 120 -7.40 -13.22 5.46
C HIS A 120 -6.90 -12.53 6.74
N TYR A 121 -6.69 -11.21 6.69
CA TYR A 121 -6.22 -10.42 7.83
C TYR A 121 -7.29 -10.08 8.87
N ILE A 122 -8.60 -10.22 8.52
CA ILE A 122 -9.72 -9.93 9.43
C ILE A 122 -10.08 -11.16 10.27
N SER A 123 -9.92 -12.36 9.71
CA SER A 123 -10.43 -13.62 10.29
C SER A 123 -9.66 -14.13 11.51
N ARG A 124 -8.51 -13.52 11.84
CA ARG A 124 -7.73 -13.91 13.02
C ARG A 124 -8.43 -13.46 14.30
N LYS A 125 -8.18 -14.17 15.42
CA LYS A 125 -8.65 -13.76 16.76
C LYS A 125 -8.00 -12.45 17.15
N ARG A 126 -8.76 -11.35 17.05
CA ARG A 126 -8.31 -9.98 17.29
C ARG A 126 -9.44 -9.17 17.91
N GLU A 127 -9.12 -8.11 18.60
CA GLU A 127 -10.13 -7.16 19.03
C GLU A 127 -10.71 -6.37 17.86
N LYS A 128 -11.97 -6.02 17.96
CA LYS A 128 -12.70 -5.27 16.94
C LYS A 128 -12.15 -3.85 16.82
N GLY A 129 -11.65 -3.50 15.66
CA GLY A 129 -11.07 -2.18 15.40
C GLY A 129 -10.55 -2.02 13.99
N ASN A 130 -9.77 -0.95 13.77
CA ASN A 130 -9.11 -0.71 12.49
C ASN A 130 -7.61 -0.59 12.68
N TYR A 131 -6.87 -1.17 11.73
CA TYR A 131 -5.44 -0.94 11.65
C TYR A 131 -5.15 0.52 11.29
N LEU A 132 -4.11 1.08 11.89
CA LEU A 132 -3.64 2.43 11.58
C LEU A 132 -3.37 2.59 10.07
N ARG A 133 -2.70 1.61 9.47
CA ARG A 133 -2.41 1.60 8.03
C ARG A 133 -3.67 1.74 7.19
N THR A 134 -4.70 0.94 7.48
CA THR A 134 -5.95 0.96 6.70
C THR A 134 -6.76 2.25 6.87
N MET A 135 -6.46 3.06 7.88
CA MET A 135 -7.05 4.40 8.04
C MET A 135 -6.20 5.47 7.35
N VAL A 136 -4.87 5.39 7.49
CA VAL A 136 -3.94 6.42 6.97
C VAL A 136 -3.86 6.39 5.45
N GLU A 137 -3.71 5.21 4.84
CA GLU A 137 -3.54 5.09 3.39
C GLU A 137 -4.69 5.74 2.61
N PRO A 138 -5.98 5.41 2.84
CA PRO A 138 -7.05 6.03 2.08
C PRO A 138 -7.17 7.52 2.32
N MET A 139 -6.87 8.02 3.51
CA MET A 139 -6.93 9.44 3.80
C MET A 139 -5.76 10.22 3.19
N ASN A 140 -4.57 9.62 3.10
CA ASN A 140 -3.48 10.18 2.31
C ASN A 140 -3.83 10.19 0.81
N ASP A 141 -4.44 9.13 0.31
CA ASP A 141 -4.90 9.06 -1.09
C ASP A 141 -5.99 10.11 -1.39
N VAL A 142 -6.90 10.39 -0.45
CA VAL A 142 -7.88 11.51 -0.57
C VAL A 142 -7.18 12.85 -0.60
N PHE A 143 -6.17 13.04 0.26
CA PHE A 143 -5.42 14.29 0.29
C PHE A 143 -4.65 14.53 -1.01
N GLU A 144 -3.97 13.51 -1.53
CA GLU A 144 -3.25 13.60 -2.81
C GLU A 144 -4.22 13.85 -3.98
N ALA A 145 -5.37 13.19 -3.97
CA ALA A 145 -6.44 13.46 -4.92
C ALA A 145 -6.90 14.92 -4.84
N PHE A 146 -7.19 15.40 -3.63
CA PHE A 146 -7.57 16.79 -3.41
C PHE A 146 -6.51 17.76 -3.98
N ALA A 147 -5.24 17.56 -3.66
CA ALA A 147 -4.14 18.40 -4.14
C ALA A 147 -4.04 18.38 -5.67
N PHE A 148 -4.21 17.21 -6.29
CA PHE A 148 -4.22 17.07 -7.74
C PHE A 148 -5.40 17.84 -8.38
N TYR A 149 -6.63 17.65 -7.89
CA TYR A 149 -7.81 18.32 -8.43
C TYR A 149 -7.73 19.84 -8.22
N ASP A 150 -7.27 20.31 -7.05
CA ASP A 150 -7.05 21.74 -6.76
C ASP A 150 -6.02 22.35 -7.73
N SER A 151 -4.95 21.61 -8.07
CA SER A 151 -3.92 22.06 -9.02
C SER A 151 -4.43 22.29 -10.45
N ILE A 152 -5.52 21.64 -10.83
CA ILE A 152 -6.18 21.80 -12.14
C ILE A 152 -7.44 22.67 -12.06
N GLY A 153 -7.67 23.33 -10.93
CA GLY A 153 -8.76 24.28 -10.72
C GLY A 153 -10.11 23.68 -10.31
N ILE A 154 -10.13 22.40 -9.94
CA ILE A 154 -11.31 21.71 -9.42
C ILE A 154 -11.15 21.55 -7.91
N ARG A 155 -11.89 22.32 -7.13
CA ARG A 155 -11.71 22.39 -5.68
C ARG A 155 -12.81 21.65 -4.93
N HIS A 156 -12.40 20.63 -4.19
CA HIS A 156 -13.25 19.81 -3.31
C HIS A 156 -12.98 20.15 -1.84
N THR A 157 -13.55 21.23 -1.34
CA THR A 157 -13.32 21.72 0.05
C THR A 157 -13.75 20.67 1.07
N GLU A 158 -14.80 19.94 0.83
CA GLU A 158 -15.31 18.87 1.68
C GLU A 158 -14.32 17.69 1.83
N TRP A 159 -13.51 17.41 0.82
CA TRP A 159 -12.48 16.39 0.92
C TRP A 159 -11.39 16.84 1.91
N LEU A 160 -10.94 18.08 1.77
CA LEU A 160 -9.94 18.65 2.69
C LEU A 160 -10.46 18.69 4.13
N GLU A 161 -11.73 19.03 4.36
CA GLU A 161 -12.33 19.02 5.68
C GLU A 161 -12.28 17.64 6.34
N LYS A 162 -12.58 16.57 5.59
CA LYS A 162 -12.48 15.19 6.08
C LYS A 162 -11.03 14.78 6.36
N VAL A 163 -10.10 15.18 5.49
CA VAL A 163 -8.66 14.96 5.69
C VAL A 163 -8.17 15.65 6.97
N VAL A 164 -8.55 16.89 7.21
CA VAL A 164 -8.17 17.63 8.42
C VAL A 164 -8.75 16.97 9.68
N LYS A 165 -10.01 16.55 9.66
CA LYS A 165 -10.60 15.80 10.78
C LYS A 165 -9.84 14.51 11.11
N PHE A 166 -9.41 13.78 10.10
CA PHE A 166 -8.58 12.60 10.32
C PHE A 166 -7.18 12.95 10.84
N ALA A 167 -6.57 14.03 10.35
CA ALA A 167 -5.29 14.51 10.88
C ALA A 167 -5.42 14.88 12.35
N GLU A 168 -6.49 15.57 12.76
CA GLU A 168 -6.79 15.87 14.17
C GLU A 168 -6.97 14.60 15.00
N PHE A 169 -7.64 13.57 14.45
CA PHE A 169 -7.71 12.25 15.09
C PHE A 169 -6.31 11.68 15.34
N LEU A 170 -5.41 11.70 14.35
CA LEU A 170 -4.03 11.22 14.51
C LEU A 170 -3.27 12.01 15.57
N LEU A 171 -3.34 13.35 15.56
CA LEU A 171 -2.69 14.20 16.56
C LEU A 171 -3.17 13.84 17.98
N ASN A 172 -4.47 13.63 18.15
CA ASN A 172 -5.07 13.28 19.43
C ASN A 172 -4.72 11.84 19.90
N LYS A 173 -4.32 10.95 18.97
CA LYS A 173 -3.98 9.56 19.29
C LYS A 173 -2.48 9.30 19.38
N GLN A 174 -1.65 10.28 19.07
CA GLN A 174 -0.21 10.15 19.22
C GLN A 174 0.18 9.97 20.69
N ASN A 175 0.93 8.92 20.96
CA ASN A 175 1.48 8.66 22.27
C ASN A 175 2.53 9.72 22.66
N LYS A 176 2.81 9.85 23.95
CA LYS A 176 3.79 10.82 24.46
C LYS A 176 5.19 10.63 23.91
N ASP A 177 5.54 9.38 23.54
CA ASP A 177 6.82 9.03 22.92
C ASP A 177 6.85 9.26 21.40
N GLY A 178 5.80 9.82 20.82
CA GLY A 178 5.68 10.10 19.39
C GLY A 178 5.09 8.97 18.55
N SER A 179 4.90 7.79 19.11
CA SER A 179 4.37 6.63 18.41
C SER A 179 2.84 6.65 18.25
N TRP A 180 2.34 5.76 17.40
CA TRP A 180 0.94 5.33 17.36
C TRP A 180 0.85 3.83 17.56
N TYR A 181 -0.30 3.39 18.09
CA TYR A 181 -0.63 1.97 18.08
C TYR A 181 -0.95 1.48 16.67
N ARG A 182 -0.60 0.24 16.37
CA ARG A 182 -0.85 -0.40 15.09
C ARG A 182 -2.33 -0.54 14.75
N ALA A 183 -3.20 -0.65 15.75
CA ALA A 183 -4.64 -0.71 15.58
C ALA A 183 -5.37 -0.02 16.73
N TYR A 184 -6.56 0.48 16.43
CA TYR A 184 -7.43 1.18 17.36
C TYR A 184 -8.83 0.63 17.31
N GLN A 185 -9.51 0.59 18.47
CA GLN A 185 -10.94 0.47 18.60
C GLN A 185 -11.61 1.80 18.26
N GLN A 186 -12.89 1.81 17.91
CA GLN A 186 -13.62 3.04 17.56
C GLN A 186 -13.67 4.07 18.69
N ASN A 187 -13.61 3.63 19.96
CA ASN A 187 -13.49 4.52 21.12
C ASN A 187 -12.10 5.16 21.25
N GLY A 188 -11.16 4.79 20.38
CA GLY A 188 -9.80 5.31 20.32
C GLY A 188 -8.82 4.66 21.29
N LEU A 189 -9.19 3.56 21.94
CA LEU A 189 -8.26 2.70 22.65
C LEU A 189 -7.48 1.82 21.69
N MET A 190 -6.32 1.33 22.12
CA MET A 190 -5.57 0.32 21.37
C MET A 190 -6.43 -0.93 21.16
N ALA A 191 -6.41 -1.48 19.96
CA ALA A 191 -6.97 -2.79 19.68
C ALA A 191 -5.85 -3.85 19.67
N ASP A 192 -6.07 -4.95 20.39
CA ASP A 192 -5.19 -6.10 20.32
C ASP A 192 -5.40 -6.84 19.00
N VAL A 193 -4.32 -7.01 18.22
CA VAL A 193 -4.38 -7.66 16.92
C VAL A 193 -3.90 -9.11 16.94
N GLY A 194 -3.63 -9.65 18.13
CA GLY A 194 -3.21 -11.04 18.33
C GLY A 194 -1.79 -11.36 17.83
N GLY A 195 -1.42 -12.61 17.96
CA GLY A 195 -0.10 -13.11 17.53
C GLY A 195 1.02 -12.78 18.51
N ASP A 196 0.67 -12.38 19.74
CA ASP A 196 1.62 -11.95 20.77
C ASP A 196 1.94 -13.06 21.77
N GLU A 197 1.31 -14.22 21.69
CA GLU A 197 1.36 -15.25 22.75
C GLU A 197 2.78 -15.75 23.03
N GLU A 198 3.61 -15.78 21.99
CA GLU A 198 5.01 -16.25 22.10
C GLU A 198 6.03 -15.12 22.23
N LEU A 199 5.58 -13.86 22.26
CA LEU A 199 6.47 -12.72 22.33
C LEU A 199 6.80 -12.32 23.78
N SER A 200 8.02 -11.82 24.01
CA SER A 200 8.36 -11.14 25.26
C SER A 200 7.55 -9.84 25.42
N GLU A 201 7.42 -9.32 26.64
CA GLU A 201 6.70 -8.06 26.90
C GLU A 201 7.29 -6.87 26.13
N ILE A 202 8.60 -6.83 25.94
CA ILE A 202 9.28 -5.80 25.14
C ILE A 202 8.84 -5.90 23.68
N GLN A 203 8.92 -7.10 23.08
CA GLN A 203 8.50 -7.33 21.69
C GLN A 203 7.03 -7.01 21.48
N LYS A 204 6.15 -7.29 22.44
CA LYS A 204 4.74 -6.91 22.39
C LYS A 204 4.57 -5.40 22.32
N ILE A 205 5.28 -4.64 23.19
CA ILE A 205 5.20 -3.18 23.21
C ILE A 205 5.69 -2.60 21.88
N GLU A 206 6.83 -3.07 21.39
CA GLU A 206 7.41 -2.61 20.12
C GLU A 206 6.52 -2.98 18.93
N GLY A 207 6.05 -4.22 18.87
CA GLY A 207 5.14 -4.69 17.83
C GLY A 207 3.83 -3.89 17.77
N ARG A 208 3.28 -3.50 18.92
CA ARG A 208 2.07 -2.67 18.99
C ARG A 208 2.24 -1.28 18.42
N LYS A 209 3.48 -0.79 18.29
CA LYS A 209 3.84 0.55 17.80
C LYS A 209 4.59 0.53 16.46
N ALA A 210 4.77 -0.63 15.86
CA ALA A 210 5.58 -0.83 14.65
C ALA A 210 5.07 -0.02 13.44
N ALA A 211 3.78 0.31 13.38
CA ALA A 211 3.19 1.09 12.29
C ALA A 211 3.44 2.61 12.35
N THR A 212 4.27 3.09 13.28
CA THR A 212 4.48 4.53 13.52
C THR A 212 5.06 5.29 12.31
N ALA A 213 5.76 4.61 11.40
CA ALA A 213 6.28 5.25 10.19
C ALA A 213 5.19 5.62 9.16
N ILE A 214 4.04 4.94 9.18
CA ILE A 214 3.00 5.07 8.15
C ILE A 214 2.39 6.49 8.08
N PRO A 215 2.05 7.18 9.19
CA PRO A 215 1.49 8.53 9.14
C PRO A 215 2.46 9.62 8.68
N LEU A 216 3.77 9.37 8.59
CA LEU A 216 4.76 10.41 8.30
C LEU A 216 4.50 11.12 6.98
N ILE A 217 4.27 10.37 5.90
CA ILE A 217 4.00 10.94 4.56
C ILE A 217 2.74 11.82 4.61
N PHE A 218 1.68 11.32 5.23
CA PHE A 218 0.41 12.04 5.33
C PHE A 218 0.57 13.37 6.08
N LEU A 219 1.23 13.37 7.24
CA LEU A 219 1.42 14.58 8.05
C LEU A 219 2.35 15.59 7.37
N THR A 220 3.43 15.13 6.73
CA THR A 220 4.34 16.00 6.00
C THR A 220 3.69 16.62 4.76
N ASN A 221 2.86 15.86 4.05
CA ASN A 221 2.10 16.35 2.90
C ASN A 221 1.10 17.45 3.32
N ILE A 222 0.37 17.26 4.43
CA ILE A 222 -0.54 18.28 4.97
C ILE A 222 0.22 19.53 5.41
N TYR A 223 1.34 19.37 6.11
CA TYR A 223 2.18 20.47 6.53
C TYR A 223 2.64 21.31 5.32
N ASP A 224 3.21 20.66 4.33
CA ASP A 224 3.73 21.32 3.12
C ASP A 224 2.64 22.10 2.38
N TYR A 225 1.48 21.49 2.20
CA TYR A 225 0.33 22.11 1.54
C TYR A 225 -0.15 23.38 2.26
N PHE A 226 -0.36 23.32 3.57
CA PHE A 226 -0.87 24.48 4.31
C PHE A 226 0.20 25.58 4.44
N THR A 227 1.45 25.22 4.67
CA THR A 227 2.57 26.16 4.72
C THR A 227 2.76 26.85 3.37
N GLY A 228 2.65 26.12 2.27
CA GLY A 228 2.67 26.68 0.91
C GLY A 228 1.55 27.69 0.65
N GLN A 229 0.47 27.65 1.42
CA GLN A 229 -0.62 28.65 1.40
C GLN A 229 -0.47 29.77 2.46
N GLY A 230 0.63 29.79 3.17
CA GLY A 230 0.88 30.76 4.26
C GLY A 230 0.03 30.54 5.50
N LYS A 231 -0.49 29.31 5.72
CA LYS A 231 -1.25 28.95 6.90
C LYS A 231 -0.36 28.27 7.93
N ASP A 232 -0.70 28.46 9.20
CA ASP A 232 -0.07 27.73 10.31
C ASP A 232 -0.41 26.24 10.21
N ALA A 233 0.63 25.41 10.22
CA ALA A 233 0.55 23.97 10.14
C ALA A 233 1.56 23.27 11.08
N ASP A 234 2.20 24.02 11.98
CA ASP A 234 3.29 23.55 12.82
C ASP A 234 2.91 22.32 13.65
N GLN A 235 1.66 22.17 14.04
CA GLN A 235 1.17 21.00 14.78
C GLN A 235 1.38 19.68 14.02
N TYR A 236 1.26 19.68 12.69
CA TYR A 236 1.48 18.48 11.86
C TYR A 236 2.96 18.16 11.77
N LEU A 237 3.81 19.17 11.59
CA LEU A 237 5.26 19.00 11.55
C LEU A 237 5.79 18.51 12.90
N GLU A 238 5.37 19.10 14.01
CA GLU A 238 5.78 18.68 15.36
C GLU A 238 5.36 17.23 15.66
N SER A 239 4.17 16.84 15.24
CA SER A 239 3.73 15.45 15.34
C SER A 239 4.58 14.52 14.48
N ALA A 240 4.84 14.90 13.22
CA ALA A 240 5.70 14.13 12.33
C ALA A 240 7.14 14.01 12.86
N LYS A 241 7.70 15.06 13.44
CA LYS A 241 9.03 15.03 14.08
C LYS A 241 9.10 14.06 15.23
N LYS A 242 8.12 14.11 16.15
CA LYS A 242 8.04 13.14 17.27
C LYS A 242 7.97 11.70 16.77
N ALA A 243 7.18 11.46 15.74
CA ALA A 243 7.08 10.13 15.13
C ALA A 243 8.37 9.73 14.41
N GLY A 244 8.99 10.64 13.68
CA GLY A 244 10.29 10.43 13.06
C GLY A 244 11.38 10.06 14.06
N ASP A 245 11.40 10.75 15.22
CA ASP A 245 12.33 10.46 16.30
C ASP A 245 12.08 9.05 16.89
N TYR A 246 10.81 8.69 17.12
CA TYR A 246 10.46 7.33 17.52
C TYR A 246 10.91 6.28 16.49
N VAL A 247 10.66 6.53 15.19
CA VAL A 247 11.07 5.62 14.11
C VAL A 247 12.60 5.46 14.08
N LEU A 248 13.36 6.55 14.24
CA LEU A 248 14.81 6.48 14.32
C LEU A 248 15.30 5.65 15.51
N GLU A 249 14.72 5.89 16.70
CA GLU A 249 15.18 5.27 17.94
C GLU A 249 14.74 3.80 18.09
N HIS A 250 13.51 3.48 17.71
CA HIS A 250 12.90 2.18 18.03
C HIS A 250 12.70 1.26 16.82
N ILE A 251 12.79 1.77 15.61
CA ILE A 251 12.62 0.95 14.39
C ILE A 251 13.96 0.85 13.66
N VAL A 252 14.52 1.99 13.25
CA VAL A 252 15.73 2.02 12.40
C VAL A 252 16.96 1.56 13.17
N SER A 253 17.21 2.09 14.38
CA SER A 253 18.41 1.77 15.16
C SER A 253 18.43 0.32 15.67
N LEU A 254 17.25 -0.29 15.82
CA LEU A 254 17.07 -1.65 16.29
C LEU A 254 16.78 -2.65 15.17
N GLU A 255 16.67 -2.16 13.93
CA GLU A 255 16.28 -2.95 12.75
C GLU A 255 14.94 -3.68 12.90
N HIS A 256 14.00 -3.11 13.67
CA HIS A 256 12.69 -3.69 13.97
C HIS A 256 11.66 -3.34 12.88
N TYR A 257 11.94 -3.67 11.63
CA TYR A 257 11.04 -3.43 10.48
C TYR A 257 9.97 -4.52 10.40
N GLN A 258 8.90 -4.36 11.17
CA GLN A 258 7.80 -5.32 11.26
C GLN A 258 6.43 -4.64 11.18
N GLY A 259 5.40 -5.42 10.88
CA GLY A 259 4.01 -4.95 10.92
C GLY A 259 3.61 -4.04 9.77
N GLY A 260 4.33 -4.04 8.68
CA GLY A 260 3.91 -3.45 7.41
C GLY A 260 2.75 -4.24 6.82
N THR A 261 2.87 -5.56 6.77
CA THR A 261 1.77 -6.45 6.37
C THR A 261 0.81 -6.71 7.54
N LEU A 262 -0.50 -6.63 7.28
CA LEU A 262 -1.52 -6.76 8.33
C LEU A 262 -1.86 -8.22 8.65
N ASP A 263 -1.68 -9.10 7.70
CA ASP A 263 -1.88 -10.54 7.84
C ASP A 263 -0.80 -11.19 8.73
N ASN A 264 0.41 -10.64 8.75
CA ASN A 264 1.53 -11.11 9.56
C ASN A 264 2.13 -9.97 10.41
N PRO A 265 1.40 -9.45 11.41
CA PRO A 265 1.73 -8.19 12.05
C PRO A 265 2.99 -8.18 12.92
N ASN A 266 3.52 -9.34 13.29
CA ASN A 266 4.66 -9.48 14.20
C ASN A 266 5.91 -10.06 13.53
N VAL A 267 5.93 -10.10 12.20
CA VAL A 267 7.10 -10.55 11.44
C VAL A 267 7.82 -9.39 10.78
N VAL A 268 9.11 -9.56 10.57
CA VAL A 268 9.90 -8.61 9.79
C VAL A 268 9.46 -8.68 8.34
N ASP A 269 9.19 -7.52 7.75
CA ASP A 269 8.70 -7.43 6.39
C ASP A 269 9.31 -6.26 5.61
N LYS A 270 9.24 -6.37 4.30
CA LYS A 270 9.72 -5.38 3.34
C LYS A 270 8.95 -4.06 3.42
N GLU A 271 7.64 -4.13 3.64
CA GLU A 271 6.78 -2.96 3.59
C GLU A 271 7.04 -2.01 4.76
N ALA A 272 7.32 -2.55 5.96
CA ALA A 272 7.71 -1.75 7.11
C ALA A 272 9.00 -0.95 6.84
N ALA A 273 9.99 -1.57 6.16
CA ALA A 273 11.20 -0.86 5.75
C ALA A 273 10.91 0.22 4.71
N GLN A 274 10.00 -0.03 3.75
CA GLN A 274 9.57 0.96 2.77
C GLN A 274 8.89 2.17 3.42
N TYR A 275 7.97 1.96 4.37
CA TYR A 275 7.32 3.06 5.08
C TYR A 275 8.31 3.88 5.90
N ALA A 276 9.25 3.23 6.58
CA ALA A 276 10.29 3.93 7.32
C ALA A 276 11.19 4.77 6.38
N MET A 277 11.62 4.17 5.26
CA MET A 277 12.41 4.84 4.24
C MET A 277 11.69 6.08 3.69
N ALA A 278 10.50 5.89 3.15
CA ALA A 278 9.75 6.94 2.51
C ALA A 278 9.30 8.02 3.51
N GLY A 279 8.76 7.62 4.67
CA GLY A 279 8.30 8.55 5.70
C GLY A 279 9.42 9.44 6.24
N LEU A 280 10.59 8.88 6.54
CA LEU A 280 11.75 9.64 6.98
C LEU A 280 12.32 10.55 5.87
N TYR A 281 12.27 10.10 4.61
CA TYR A 281 12.69 10.92 3.49
C TYR A 281 11.77 12.14 3.30
N HIS A 282 10.45 11.97 3.34
CA HIS A 282 9.49 13.06 3.31
C HIS A 282 9.71 14.05 4.47
N LEU A 283 9.96 13.53 5.67
CA LEU A 283 10.27 14.37 6.83
C LEU A 283 11.59 15.14 6.63
N TYR A 284 12.61 14.52 6.04
CA TYR A 284 13.84 15.24 5.64
C TYR A 284 13.57 16.34 4.64
N ILE A 285 12.72 16.11 3.63
CA ILE A 285 12.42 17.12 2.61
C ILE A 285 11.83 18.39 3.23
N VAL A 286 10.93 18.28 4.20
CA VAL A 286 10.30 19.44 4.83
C VAL A 286 11.13 20.08 5.94
N THR A 287 11.98 19.31 6.64
CA THR A 287 12.78 19.80 7.76
C THR A 287 14.21 20.16 7.42
N ARG A 288 14.79 19.52 6.41
CA ARG A 288 16.22 19.51 6.07
C ARG A 288 17.13 19.00 7.19
N GLU A 289 16.57 18.30 8.19
CA GLU A 289 17.34 17.70 9.27
C GLU A 289 18.02 16.42 8.79
N LYS A 290 19.36 16.43 8.69
CA LYS A 290 20.16 15.32 8.14
C LYS A 290 19.95 13.97 8.84
N ARG A 291 19.54 13.97 10.12
CA ARG A 291 19.27 12.73 10.86
C ARG A 291 18.14 11.90 10.22
N TYR A 292 17.12 12.55 9.67
CA TYR A 292 16.03 11.88 8.97
C TYR A 292 16.48 11.30 7.64
N LEU A 293 17.33 12.01 6.89
CA LEU A 293 17.96 11.45 5.69
C LEU A 293 18.82 10.23 6.03
N GLN A 294 19.62 10.28 7.09
CA GLN A 294 20.44 9.14 7.51
C GLN A 294 19.58 7.93 7.89
N GLY A 295 18.51 8.14 8.65
CA GLY A 295 17.55 7.09 8.97
C GLY A 295 16.85 6.52 7.73
N SER A 296 16.48 7.38 6.78
CA SER A 296 15.90 6.95 5.50
C SER A 296 16.89 6.10 4.69
N ILE A 297 18.17 6.43 4.65
CA ILE A 297 19.22 5.63 4.01
C ILE A 297 19.35 4.26 4.67
N MET A 298 19.31 4.19 6.00
CA MET A 298 19.38 2.91 6.72
C MET A 298 18.16 2.03 6.39
N ALA A 299 16.96 2.61 6.42
CA ALA A 299 15.74 1.91 6.03
C ALA A 299 15.75 1.49 4.55
N ALA A 300 16.30 2.33 3.65
CA ALA A 300 16.47 2.00 2.24
C ALA A 300 17.40 0.80 2.05
N LYS A 301 18.50 0.73 2.78
CA LYS A 301 19.40 -0.43 2.78
C LYS A 301 18.68 -1.71 3.23
N GLN A 302 17.88 -1.63 4.29
CA GLN A 302 17.07 -2.76 4.72
C GLN A 302 16.04 -3.16 3.66
N PHE A 303 15.33 -2.18 3.08
CA PHE A 303 14.37 -2.43 2.00
C PHE A 303 15.00 -3.13 0.79
N VAL A 304 16.16 -2.68 0.33
CA VAL A 304 16.80 -3.29 -0.85
C VAL A 304 17.31 -4.71 -0.61
N THR A 305 17.56 -5.12 0.65
CA THR A 305 17.96 -6.49 0.96
C THR A 305 16.88 -7.54 0.67
N TRP A 306 15.63 -7.12 0.59
CA TRP A 306 14.52 -8.01 0.21
C TRP A 306 14.46 -8.28 -1.29
N ASN A 307 15.18 -7.52 -2.10
CA ASN A 307 15.09 -7.59 -3.54
C ASN A 307 16.29 -8.36 -4.13
N TYR A 308 16.03 -9.18 -5.12
CA TYR A 308 17.08 -9.88 -5.83
C TYR A 308 17.98 -8.92 -6.59
N ILE A 309 19.28 -9.00 -6.37
CA ILE A 309 20.32 -8.27 -7.13
C ILE A 309 20.91 -9.11 -8.26
N TRP A 310 20.44 -10.35 -8.42
CA TRP A 310 20.85 -11.32 -9.42
C TRP A 310 19.63 -12.12 -9.90
N ASN A 311 19.77 -12.90 -10.97
CA ASN A 311 18.70 -13.73 -11.47
C ASN A 311 18.79 -15.14 -10.88
N ALA A 312 17.89 -15.45 -9.96
CA ALA A 312 17.70 -16.82 -9.49
C ALA A 312 17.12 -17.68 -10.61
N PRO A 313 17.56 -18.93 -10.77
CA PRO A 313 16.92 -19.84 -11.70
C PRO A 313 15.47 -20.08 -11.29
N VAL A 314 14.57 -19.98 -12.27
CA VAL A 314 13.18 -20.39 -12.13
C VAL A 314 13.03 -21.84 -12.59
N LEU A 315 11.98 -22.51 -12.11
CA LEU A 315 11.79 -23.93 -12.40
C LEU A 315 11.36 -24.16 -13.86
N GLU A 316 11.87 -25.22 -14.43
CA GLU A 316 11.43 -25.73 -15.74
C GLU A 316 9.93 -26.09 -15.70
N ASN A 317 9.26 -25.95 -16.84
CA ASN A 317 7.82 -26.23 -17.01
C ASN A 317 6.89 -25.31 -16.17
N THR A 318 7.32 -24.10 -15.90
CA THR A 318 6.50 -23.06 -15.27
C THR A 318 6.30 -21.88 -16.22
N ILE A 319 5.24 -21.09 -16.00
CA ILE A 319 5.00 -19.83 -16.75
C ILE A 319 6.22 -18.91 -16.66
N LEU A 320 6.83 -18.80 -15.50
CA LEU A 320 8.03 -17.97 -15.31
C LEU A 320 9.21 -18.41 -16.20
N CYS A 321 9.39 -19.73 -16.34
CA CYS A 321 10.43 -20.28 -17.22
C CYS A 321 10.12 -20.02 -18.71
N GLU A 322 8.88 -20.26 -19.14
CA GLU A 322 8.43 -20.01 -20.51
C GLU A 322 8.60 -18.54 -20.91
N LYS A 323 8.36 -17.61 -19.98
CA LYS A 323 8.54 -16.18 -20.17
C LYS A 323 9.99 -15.71 -19.99
N ASN A 324 10.93 -16.62 -19.72
CA ASN A 324 12.32 -16.26 -19.41
C ASN A 324 12.43 -15.20 -18.30
N PHE A 325 11.59 -15.34 -17.28
CA PHE A 325 11.46 -14.39 -16.18
C PHE A 325 12.78 -14.16 -15.47
N LYS A 326 13.06 -12.91 -15.15
CA LYS A 326 14.29 -12.50 -14.45
C LYS A 326 13.92 -11.99 -13.06
N THR A 327 14.44 -12.63 -12.03
CA THR A 327 14.13 -12.31 -10.64
C THR A 327 14.79 -11.01 -10.16
N LYS A 328 15.81 -10.52 -10.86
CA LYS A 328 16.50 -9.30 -10.46
C LYS A 328 15.55 -8.10 -10.35
N GLY A 329 15.52 -7.44 -9.19
CA GLY A 329 14.62 -6.36 -8.87
C GLY A 329 13.32 -6.79 -8.21
N CYS A 330 12.94 -8.07 -8.29
CA CYS A 330 11.77 -8.57 -7.57
C CYS A 330 12.07 -8.71 -6.08
N GLY A 331 11.11 -8.41 -5.22
CA GLY A 331 11.28 -8.42 -3.79
C GLY A 331 10.48 -9.51 -3.07
N GLY A 332 11.06 -10.13 -2.07
CA GLY A 332 10.35 -10.97 -1.11
C GLY A 332 9.32 -10.16 -0.30
N ILE A 333 8.40 -10.84 0.35
CA ILE A 333 7.30 -10.18 1.09
C ILE A 333 7.71 -9.94 2.54
N ASN A 334 7.95 -11.02 3.27
CA ASN A 334 8.29 -11.02 4.69
C ASN A 334 9.10 -12.28 5.06
N SER A 335 9.49 -12.39 6.33
CA SER A 335 10.31 -13.50 6.81
C SER A 335 9.61 -14.87 6.81
N ILE A 336 8.27 -14.92 6.77
CA ILE A 336 7.52 -16.19 6.64
C ILE A 336 7.63 -16.72 5.22
N TRP A 337 7.37 -15.87 4.22
CA TRP A 337 7.39 -16.24 2.81
C TRP A 337 8.81 -16.37 2.27
N GLY A 338 9.77 -15.72 2.93
CA GLY A 338 11.18 -15.73 2.52
C GLY A 338 11.39 -15.15 1.12
N GLY A 339 12.46 -15.59 0.48
CA GLY A 339 12.79 -15.18 -0.90
C GLY A 339 12.14 -16.05 -1.97
N GLY A 340 11.44 -17.12 -1.60
CA GLY A 340 10.79 -18.03 -2.56
C GLY A 340 9.50 -17.48 -3.17
N VAL A 341 8.92 -16.46 -2.56
CA VAL A 341 7.74 -15.75 -3.03
C VAL A 341 8.09 -14.28 -3.17
N VAL A 342 7.81 -13.72 -4.33
CA VAL A 342 8.07 -12.31 -4.66
C VAL A 342 6.79 -11.61 -5.07
N ASP A 343 6.71 -10.31 -4.79
CA ASP A 343 5.60 -9.45 -5.17
C ASP A 343 6.08 -8.16 -5.84
N ILE A 344 5.14 -7.33 -6.25
CA ILE A 344 5.41 -6.05 -6.88
C ILE A 344 5.27 -4.85 -5.93
N TYR A 345 5.06 -5.07 -4.65
CA TYR A 345 4.82 -3.99 -3.67
C TYR A 345 5.98 -2.98 -3.59
N SER A 346 7.18 -3.44 -3.91
CA SER A 346 8.37 -2.57 -4.00
C SER A 346 8.18 -1.34 -4.89
N LEU A 347 7.26 -1.39 -5.86
CA LEU A 347 6.96 -0.27 -6.77
C LEU A 347 6.46 0.99 -6.06
N PHE A 348 5.76 0.87 -4.93
CA PHE A 348 5.12 2.04 -4.30
C PHE A 348 6.08 3.16 -3.97
N HIS A 349 7.30 2.84 -3.55
CA HIS A 349 8.28 3.82 -3.05
C HIS A 349 9.63 3.76 -3.76
N ILE A 350 9.66 3.29 -5.02
CA ILE A 350 10.90 3.33 -5.82
C ILE A 350 11.30 4.76 -6.22
N GLY A 351 10.34 5.68 -6.26
CA GLY A 351 10.62 7.10 -6.47
C GLY A 351 11.49 7.67 -5.35
N GLU A 352 11.10 7.43 -4.11
CA GLU A 352 11.87 7.85 -2.93
C GLU A 352 13.23 7.15 -2.87
N LEU A 353 13.30 5.84 -3.15
CA LEU A 353 14.58 5.13 -3.23
C LEU A 353 15.52 5.78 -4.24
N TYR A 354 15.01 6.12 -5.42
CA TYR A 354 15.78 6.80 -6.46
C TYR A 354 16.24 8.18 -6.03
N LEU A 355 15.35 8.98 -5.43
CA LEU A 355 15.68 10.33 -4.95
C LEU A 355 16.71 10.29 -3.81
N ILE A 356 16.63 9.32 -2.90
CA ILE A 356 17.64 9.09 -1.87
C ILE A 356 18.99 8.79 -2.53
N GLY A 357 19.02 7.90 -3.51
CA GLY A 357 20.23 7.59 -4.26
C GLY A 357 20.85 8.83 -4.94
N LYS A 358 20.01 9.70 -5.52
CA LYS A 358 20.46 10.96 -6.13
C LYS A 358 20.99 11.95 -5.10
N GLU A 359 20.30 12.15 -3.98
CA GLU A 359 20.69 13.07 -2.90
C GLU A 359 22.02 12.66 -2.25
N THR A 360 22.30 11.34 -2.23
CA THR A 360 23.49 10.78 -1.57
C THR A 360 24.58 10.31 -2.51
N GLU A 361 24.40 10.52 -3.82
CA GLU A 361 25.31 10.03 -4.86
C GLU A 361 25.54 8.51 -4.80
N ASP A 362 24.49 7.76 -4.38
CA ASP A 362 24.51 6.30 -4.29
C ASP A 362 23.91 5.66 -5.56
N ASP A 363 24.79 5.37 -6.52
CA ASP A 363 24.40 4.75 -7.79
C ASP A 363 23.72 3.39 -7.62
N PHE A 364 24.04 2.65 -6.54
CA PHE A 364 23.40 1.36 -6.29
C PHE A 364 21.92 1.50 -5.97
N MET A 365 21.53 2.49 -5.16
CA MET A 365 20.13 2.76 -4.86
C MET A 365 19.37 3.18 -6.13
N CYS A 366 19.95 4.04 -6.96
CA CYS A 366 19.38 4.41 -8.25
C CYS A 366 19.20 3.19 -9.16
N GLN A 367 20.20 2.33 -9.23
CA GLN A 367 20.16 1.11 -10.02
C GLN A 367 19.13 0.09 -9.48
N MET A 368 18.98 -0.02 -8.16
CA MET A 368 17.94 -0.85 -7.55
C MET A 368 16.53 -0.39 -7.95
N ALA A 369 16.27 0.92 -7.92
CA ALA A 369 14.99 1.46 -8.39
C ALA A 369 14.71 1.09 -9.85
N ASP A 370 15.72 1.20 -10.74
CA ASP A 370 15.63 0.75 -12.14
C ASP A 370 15.35 -0.76 -12.27
N TRP A 371 16.00 -1.59 -11.45
CA TRP A 371 15.79 -3.04 -11.49
C TRP A 371 14.41 -3.43 -10.98
N ILE A 372 13.93 -2.80 -9.91
CA ILE A 372 12.57 -3.03 -9.39
C ILE A 372 11.54 -2.63 -10.46
N ALA A 373 11.68 -1.45 -11.07
CA ALA A 373 10.79 -0.99 -12.12
C ALA A 373 10.72 -1.94 -13.32
N LYS A 374 11.85 -2.52 -13.72
CA LYS A 374 11.94 -3.47 -14.85
C LYS A 374 11.48 -4.87 -14.45
N GLY A 375 11.86 -5.33 -13.26
CA GLY A 375 11.57 -6.67 -12.78
C GLY A 375 10.06 -6.91 -12.64
N THR A 376 9.37 -5.94 -12.07
CA THR A 376 7.95 -6.05 -11.74
C THR A 376 6.99 -5.95 -12.92
N GLN A 377 7.47 -5.53 -14.11
CA GLN A 377 6.62 -5.41 -15.31
C GLN A 377 6.58 -6.66 -16.18
N GLN A 378 7.37 -7.68 -15.87
CA GLN A 378 7.57 -8.83 -16.76
C GLN A 378 6.35 -9.74 -16.90
N ILE A 379 5.43 -9.69 -15.94
CA ILE A 379 4.25 -10.57 -15.89
C ILE A 379 2.96 -9.75 -15.98
N MET A 380 2.96 -8.69 -16.75
CA MET A 380 1.74 -7.98 -17.08
C MET A 380 1.22 -8.48 -18.42
N SER A 381 -0.05 -8.86 -18.47
CA SER A 381 -0.69 -9.33 -19.72
C SER A 381 -0.85 -8.20 -20.73
N TYR A 382 -0.74 -8.54 -22.01
CA TYR A 382 -0.94 -7.62 -23.13
C TYR A 382 -1.58 -8.36 -24.34
N PRO A 383 -2.11 -7.66 -25.34
CA PRO A 383 -2.94 -8.27 -26.39
C PRO A 383 -2.33 -9.47 -27.10
N ASP A 384 -1.01 -9.44 -27.33
CA ASP A 384 -0.30 -10.51 -28.04
C ASP A 384 0.13 -11.65 -27.11
N ASP A 385 0.04 -11.46 -25.80
CA ASP A 385 0.44 -12.44 -24.80
C ASP A 385 -0.31 -12.23 -23.48
N THR A 386 -1.45 -12.86 -23.36
CA THR A 386 -2.29 -12.76 -22.17
C THR A 386 -1.77 -13.58 -20.99
N MET A 387 -0.82 -14.48 -21.22
CA MET A 387 -0.31 -15.40 -20.17
C MET A 387 -1.41 -16.21 -19.47
N GLY A 388 -2.53 -16.43 -20.16
CA GLY A 388 -3.71 -17.09 -19.58
C GLY A 388 -4.64 -16.18 -18.77
N PHE A 389 -4.30 -14.90 -18.60
CA PHE A 389 -5.19 -13.95 -17.95
C PHE A 389 -6.39 -13.59 -18.84
N THR A 390 -7.48 -13.16 -18.21
CA THR A 390 -8.73 -12.87 -18.92
C THR A 390 -8.74 -11.56 -19.67
N ASP A 391 -7.86 -10.63 -19.29
CA ASP A 391 -7.76 -9.29 -19.88
C ASP A 391 -6.32 -8.80 -20.02
N ASP A 392 -6.16 -7.80 -20.88
CA ASP A 392 -4.92 -7.04 -20.99
C ASP A 392 -4.69 -6.13 -19.78
N GLY A 393 -3.43 -5.95 -19.42
CA GLY A 393 -3.04 -5.09 -18.30
C GLY A 393 -3.34 -5.71 -16.94
N MET A 394 -3.58 -7.00 -16.89
CA MET A 394 -3.62 -7.75 -15.64
C MET A 394 -2.22 -8.15 -15.21
N GLN A 395 -1.98 -8.10 -13.92
CA GLN A 395 -0.74 -8.51 -13.30
C GLN A 395 -1.06 -9.25 -12.00
N PRO A 396 -0.37 -10.34 -11.69
CA PRO A 396 -0.60 -11.06 -10.43
C PRO A 396 -0.07 -10.25 -9.24
N GLU A 397 -0.60 -10.53 -8.07
CA GLU A 397 -0.13 -9.99 -6.80
C GLU A 397 1.32 -10.41 -6.55
N GLY A 398 1.63 -11.67 -6.79
CA GLY A 398 2.95 -12.23 -6.60
C GLY A 398 3.15 -13.55 -7.33
N PHE A 399 4.34 -14.11 -7.19
CA PHE A 399 4.71 -15.36 -7.83
C PHE A 399 5.62 -16.18 -6.93
N GLY A 400 5.39 -17.48 -6.93
CA GLY A 400 6.28 -18.44 -6.33
C GLY A 400 7.44 -18.78 -7.28
N ILE A 401 8.66 -18.55 -6.87
CA ILE A 401 9.87 -18.91 -7.63
C ILE A 401 10.60 -20.10 -7.02
N CYS A 402 10.14 -20.56 -5.87
CA CYS A 402 10.73 -21.68 -5.13
C CYS A 402 10.12 -23.03 -5.55
N PRO A 403 10.89 -24.10 -5.68
CA PRO A 403 10.36 -25.44 -5.98
C PRO A 403 9.56 -26.05 -4.83
N GLN A 404 9.75 -25.56 -3.63
CA GLN A 404 9.04 -26.00 -2.43
C GLN A 404 8.01 -24.95 -2.08
N GLY A 405 6.77 -25.35 -1.96
CA GLY A 405 5.71 -24.48 -1.49
C GLY A 405 6.01 -23.88 -0.14
N VAL A 406 5.38 -22.77 0.13
CA VAL A 406 5.40 -22.11 1.44
C VAL A 406 4.18 -22.58 2.17
N ASP A 407 4.26 -22.87 3.43
CA ASP A 407 3.16 -23.41 4.21
C ASP A 407 2.34 -24.44 3.42
N ASP A 408 2.01 -25.52 3.87
CA ASP A 408 1.13 -26.51 3.23
C ASP A 408 1.18 -26.63 1.68
N GLY A 409 2.16 -26.04 1.01
CA GLY A 409 2.32 -26.11 -0.45
C GLY A 409 1.37 -25.23 -1.26
N GLN A 410 0.83 -24.19 -0.66
CA GLN A 410 -0.13 -23.29 -1.33
C GLN A 410 0.47 -22.51 -2.49
N ILE A 411 1.76 -22.22 -2.45
CA ILE A 411 2.46 -21.47 -3.49
C ILE A 411 3.69 -22.24 -3.87
N ASP A 412 3.76 -22.72 -5.08
CA ASP A 412 4.92 -23.45 -5.57
C ASP A 412 5.20 -23.25 -7.06
N LYS A 413 6.38 -23.66 -7.48
CA LYS A 413 6.76 -23.93 -8.86
C LYS A 413 6.46 -22.82 -9.87
N GLY A 414 6.60 -21.56 -9.44
CA GLY A 414 6.38 -20.43 -10.34
C GLY A 414 4.90 -20.12 -10.57
N ASP A 415 4.04 -20.52 -9.66
CA ASP A 415 2.64 -20.16 -9.67
C ASP A 415 2.46 -18.66 -9.44
N ILE A 416 1.41 -18.14 -10.02
CA ILE A 416 0.96 -16.76 -9.85
C ILE A 416 -0.42 -16.78 -9.21
N TRP A 417 -0.70 -15.81 -8.36
CA TRP A 417 -1.97 -15.74 -7.64
C TRP A 417 -2.68 -14.40 -7.81
N GLY A 418 -3.90 -14.34 -7.34
CA GLY A 418 -4.91 -13.36 -7.62
C GLY A 418 -4.49 -11.90 -7.59
N SER A 419 -5.24 -11.09 -8.29
CA SER A 419 -5.04 -9.66 -8.40
C SER A 419 -5.88 -8.90 -7.37
N LEU A 420 -5.29 -7.88 -6.77
CA LEU A 420 -5.93 -6.97 -5.82
C LEU A 420 -5.72 -5.52 -6.26
N GLY A 421 -6.46 -4.59 -5.66
CA GLY A 421 -6.42 -3.18 -6.07
C GLY A 421 -5.06 -2.52 -5.96
N TRP A 422 -4.28 -2.88 -4.95
CA TRP A 422 -2.95 -2.32 -4.75
C TRP A 422 -1.99 -2.60 -5.93
N ILE A 423 -2.24 -3.65 -6.71
CA ILE A 423 -1.42 -3.97 -7.89
C ILE A 423 -1.57 -2.89 -8.95
N TYR A 424 -2.81 -2.48 -9.23
CA TYR A 424 -3.07 -1.36 -10.13
C TYR A 424 -2.50 -0.05 -9.60
N SER A 425 -2.66 0.19 -8.29
CA SER A 425 -2.09 1.34 -7.62
C SER A 425 -0.56 1.38 -7.72
N ALA A 426 0.12 0.28 -7.40
CA ALA A 426 1.58 0.18 -7.51
C ALA A 426 2.08 0.49 -8.93
N GLY A 427 1.36 0.02 -9.96
CA GLY A 427 1.68 0.28 -11.35
C GLY A 427 1.42 1.73 -11.77
N ILE A 428 0.22 2.25 -11.52
CA ILE A 428 -0.16 3.58 -12.00
C ILE A 428 0.52 4.69 -11.16
N TYR A 429 0.52 4.56 -9.84
CA TYR A 429 1.08 5.54 -8.92
C TYR A 429 2.59 5.36 -8.74
N GLY A 430 3.03 4.20 -8.22
CA GLY A 430 4.44 3.98 -7.87
C GLY A 430 5.35 4.04 -9.09
N LEU A 431 5.11 3.17 -10.06
CA LEU A 431 5.88 3.16 -11.31
C LEU A 431 5.66 4.44 -12.13
N GLY A 432 4.43 4.96 -12.20
CA GLY A 432 4.11 6.18 -12.94
C GLY A 432 4.88 7.39 -12.42
N ASN A 433 4.93 7.60 -11.12
CA ASN A 433 5.71 8.67 -10.49
C ASN A 433 7.23 8.52 -10.74
N TYR A 434 7.75 7.30 -10.61
CA TYR A 434 9.15 7.01 -10.91
C TYR A 434 9.53 7.34 -12.37
N LEU A 435 8.71 6.90 -13.34
CA LEU A 435 8.96 7.20 -14.76
C LEU A 435 8.89 8.70 -15.06
N LYS A 436 8.04 9.45 -14.36
CA LYS A 436 7.99 10.91 -14.46
C LYS A 436 9.28 11.54 -13.96
N LEU A 437 9.78 11.15 -12.78
CA LEU A 437 11.07 11.62 -12.25
C LEU A 437 12.20 11.39 -13.25
N LYS A 438 12.29 10.21 -13.85
CA LYS A 438 13.31 9.88 -14.87
C LYS A 438 13.18 10.76 -16.12
N LYS A 439 11.97 11.07 -16.56
CA LYS A 439 11.71 11.92 -17.72
C LYS A 439 12.11 13.37 -17.45
N ASP A 440 11.75 13.91 -16.31
CA ASP A 440 12.05 15.30 -15.92
C ASP A 440 13.56 15.51 -15.81
N GLU A 441 14.33 14.54 -15.30
CA GLU A 441 15.80 14.59 -15.31
C GLU A 441 16.39 14.57 -16.73
N SER A 442 15.83 13.77 -17.64
CA SER A 442 16.30 13.75 -19.02
C SER A 442 16.11 15.08 -19.73
N LEU A 443 15.07 15.82 -19.36
CA LEU A 443 14.78 17.16 -19.89
C LEU A 443 15.65 18.26 -19.25
N SER A 444 16.06 18.10 -17.98
CA SER A 444 16.93 19.06 -17.28
C SER A 444 18.39 18.99 -17.72
N ASN A 445 18.78 17.92 -18.43
CA ASN A 445 20.13 17.72 -18.96
C ASN A 445 20.28 18.19 -20.43
N TYR A 446 19.26 18.83 -21.01
CA TYR A 446 19.27 19.53 -22.30
C TYR A 446 19.10 21.05 -22.10
#